data_1c82eba207bf04c637106e083842056e
#
_entry.id   1c82eba207bf04c637106e083842056e
#
_cell.length_a   1.000
_cell.length_b   1.000
_cell.length_c   1.000
_cell.angle_alpha   90.00
_cell.angle_beta   90.00
_cell.angle_gamma   90.00
#
_symmetry.space_group_name_H-M   'P 1'
#
loop_
_entity.id
_entity.type
_entity.pdbx_description
1 polymer ?
#
loop_
_entity_poly.entity_id
_entity_poly.type
_entity_poly.pdbx_seq_one_letter_code
_entity_poly.pdbx_strand_id
1 'polypeptide(L)'
;MPDLSTWNLTIPQGRPAITISTSQLQRDYRSDYFQRTADGIRFWVPVNGSHTRNSEFPRSELRETLSSGRPYNWRYARADNWLEATLRIEAVPSTRRMIIGQIHSDGSNSGQAAPLVKLLYQLRLDQGRVQALVRERPDDGGTRAYTLMDGIPLGQSFSYRIGVSRSGLLSVSVNGSALEQQLDPQWAYQGLYFKAGLCLQDNRGPSSEGGRATFSELRVSHQ
;
A
#
# COMPACT_ATOMS: atom_id res chain seq x y z
N MET A 1 5.72 -17.86 -2.57
CA MET A 1 5.20 -16.89 -3.55
C MET A 1 3.90 -16.31 -3.01
N PRO A 2 3.73 -14.97 -2.95
CA PRO A 2 2.50 -14.36 -2.47
C PRO A 2 1.26 -14.83 -3.24
N ASP A 3 0.17 -15.07 -2.51
CA ASP A 3 -1.13 -15.41 -3.07
C ASP A 3 -1.84 -14.13 -3.52
N LEU A 4 -2.17 -14.03 -4.80
CA LEU A 4 -2.81 -12.87 -5.41
C LEU A 4 -4.29 -13.09 -5.71
N SER A 5 -4.90 -14.17 -5.21
CA SER A 5 -6.29 -14.54 -5.50
C SER A 5 -7.32 -13.52 -4.99
N THR A 6 -6.92 -12.62 -4.08
CA THR A 6 -7.79 -11.58 -3.53
C THR A 6 -7.22 -10.18 -3.76
N TRP A 7 -6.58 -9.98 -4.91
CA TRP A 7 -6.01 -8.70 -5.30
C TRP A 7 -6.30 -8.36 -6.76
N ASN A 8 -6.49 -7.09 -7.07
CA ASN A 8 -6.27 -6.56 -8.41
C ASN A 8 -5.04 -5.62 -8.39
N LEU A 9 -4.62 -5.14 -9.55
CA LEU A 9 -3.39 -4.36 -9.68
C LEU A 9 -3.63 -3.13 -10.54
N THR A 10 -3.29 -1.96 -10.01
CA THR A 10 -3.19 -0.74 -10.83
C THR A 10 -1.75 -0.59 -11.31
N ILE A 11 -1.56 -0.42 -12.62
CA ILE A 11 -0.24 -0.21 -13.23
C ILE A 11 -0.13 1.20 -13.82
N PRO A 12 1.09 1.74 -13.94
CA PRO A 12 1.30 3.13 -14.39
C PRO A 12 1.27 3.27 -15.91
N GLN A 13 0.25 2.70 -16.54
CA GLN A 13 0.03 2.67 -18.00
C GLN A 13 -1.42 2.99 -18.31
N GLY A 14 -1.66 3.67 -19.44
CA GLY A 14 -3.00 4.10 -19.84
C GLY A 14 -3.33 5.50 -19.33
N ARG A 15 -4.48 6.05 -19.75
CA ARG A 15 -4.97 7.38 -19.33
C ARG A 15 -6.48 7.32 -19.11
N PRO A 16 -6.93 7.20 -17.85
CA PRO A 16 -6.16 7.05 -16.61
C PRO A 16 -5.44 5.69 -16.51
N ALA A 17 -4.62 5.52 -15.47
CA ALA A 17 -3.93 4.26 -15.19
C ALA A 17 -4.93 3.09 -15.15
N ILE A 18 -4.57 1.98 -15.77
CA ILE A 18 -5.45 0.82 -15.91
C ILE A 18 -5.33 -0.15 -14.72
N THR A 19 -6.39 -0.92 -14.52
CA THR A 19 -6.44 -1.98 -13.52
C THR A 19 -6.36 -3.35 -14.20
N ILE A 20 -5.45 -4.19 -13.72
CA ILE A 20 -5.35 -5.60 -14.08
C ILE A 20 -6.24 -6.38 -13.13
N SER A 21 -7.18 -7.14 -13.68
CA SER A 21 -8.16 -7.88 -12.86
C SER A 21 -7.53 -9.01 -12.06
N THR A 22 -8.23 -9.45 -11.02
CA THR A 22 -7.82 -10.60 -10.21
C THR A 22 -7.62 -11.85 -11.07
N SER A 23 -8.52 -12.09 -12.04
CA SER A 23 -8.39 -13.25 -12.92
C SER A 23 -7.18 -13.15 -13.84
N GLN A 24 -6.82 -11.95 -14.32
CA GLN A 24 -5.59 -11.76 -15.11
C GLN A 24 -4.33 -12.01 -14.27
N LEU A 25 -4.31 -11.54 -13.02
CA LEU A 25 -3.20 -11.82 -12.09
C LEU A 25 -3.02 -13.32 -11.86
N GLN A 26 -4.12 -14.06 -11.75
CA GLN A 26 -4.09 -15.51 -11.56
C GLN A 26 -3.58 -16.28 -12.80
N ARG A 27 -3.60 -15.67 -13.98
CA ARG A 27 -3.11 -16.25 -15.23
C ARG A 27 -1.69 -15.80 -15.59
N ASP A 28 -0.86 -15.58 -14.58
CA ASP A 28 0.55 -15.20 -14.76
C ASP A 28 0.78 -13.88 -15.48
N TYR A 29 -0.05 -12.87 -15.19
CA TYR A 29 0.18 -11.54 -15.71
C TYR A 29 1.61 -11.06 -15.42
N ARG A 30 2.26 -10.50 -16.44
CA ARG A 30 3.60 -9.92 -16.37
C ARG A 30 3.67 -8.65 -17.22
N SER A 31 4.43 -7.69 -16.74
CA SER A 31 4.75 -6.47 -17.48
C SER A 31 6.06 -5.88 -16.93
N ASP A 32 6.49 -4.78 -17.51
CA ASP A 32 7.62 -4.04 -16.95
C ASP A 32 7.36 -3.54 -15.52
N TYR A 33 6.10 -3.40 -15.14
CA TYR A 33 5.68 -2.83 -13.86
C TYR A 33 5.40 -3.87 -12.78
N PHE A 34 5.24 -5.13 -13.17
CA PHE A 34 4.88 -6.20 -12.25
C PHE A 34 5.41 -7.55 -12.77
N GLN A 35 6.19 -8.23 -11.93
CA GLN A 35 6.77 -9.51 -12.30
C GLN A 35 6.78 -10.46 -11.10
N ARG A 36 6.55 -11.75 -11.38
CA ARG A 36 6.85 -12.82 -10.44
C ARG A 36 8.32 -13.21 -10.63
N THR A 37 9.08 -13.26 -9.54
CA THR A 37 10.48 -13.65 -9.55
C THR A 37 10.71 -14.82 -8.59
N ALA A 38 11.91 -15.39 -8.58
CA ALA A 38 12.26 -16.43 -7.61
C ALA A 38 12.14 -15.93 -6.15
N ASP A 39 12.31 -14.63 -5.94
CA ASP A 39 12.31 -14.00 -4.61
C ASP A 39 10.94 -13.48 -4.17
N GLY A 40 9.94 -13.51 -5.04
CA GLY A 40 8.60 -12.98 -4.76
C GLY A 40 8.01 -12.20 -5.92
N ILE A 41 7.27 -11.14 -5.63
CA ILE A 41 6.68 -10.26 -6.64
C ILE A 41 7.42 -8.92 -6.67
N ARG A 42 7.79 -8.49 -7.86
CA ARG A 42 8.52 -7.24 -8.07
C ARG A 42 7.63 -6.20 -8.70
N PHE A 43 7.67 -5.00 -8.12
CA PHE A 43 6.99 -3.81 -8.63
C PHE A 43 8.02 -2.82 -9.15
N TRP A 44 7.73 -2.21 -10.30
CA TRP A 44 8.48 -1.08 -10.85
C TRP A 44 7.54 0.04 -11.24
N VAL A 45 7.89 1.27 -10.88
CA VAL A 45 7.08 2.46 -11.21
C VAL A 45 8.02 3.55 -11.71
N PRO A 46 7.95 3.94 -13.00
CA PRO A 46 8.68 5.11 -13.47
C PRO A 46 7.99 6.41 -13.00
N VAL A 47 8.77 7.46 -12.75
CA VAL A 47 8.23 8.75 -12.26
C VAL A 47 7.28 9.41 -13.25
N ASN A 48 7.44 9.15 -14.55
CA ASN A 48 6.56 9.68 -15.59
C ASN A 48 5.41 8.74 -15.95
N GLY A 49 5.17 7.71 -15.14
CA GLY A 49 4.08 6.76 -15.34
C GLY A 49 2.71 7.42 -15.18
N SER A 50 1.70 6.77 -15.75
CA SER A 50 0.32 7.21 -15.63
C SER A 50 -0.18 7.13 -14.19
N HIS A 51 -1.11 8.00 -13.85
CA HIS A 51 -1.76 8.02 -12.53
C HIS A 51 -3.27 7.79 -12.65
N THR A 52 -3.91 7.49 -11.54
CA THR A 52 -5.36 7.36 -11.46
C THR A 52 -6.02 8.76 -11.47
N ARG A 53 -7.35 8.80 -11.69
CA ARG A 53 -8.10 10.07 -11.78
C ARG A 53 -7.99 10.94 -10.52
N ASN A 54 -7.88 10.29 -9.36
CA ASN A 54 -7.89 10.97 -8.07
C ASN A 54 -6.51 11.08 -7.42
N SER A 55 -5.44 10.88 -8.18
CA SER A 55 -4.06 10.95 -7.69
C SER A 55 -3.16 11.57 -8.73
N GLU A 56 -2.15 12.28 -8.28
CA GLU A 56 -1.11 12.86 -9.13
C GLU A 56 0.11 11.94 -9.28
N PHE A 57 0.14 10.82 -8.54
CA PHE A 57 1.33 9.99 -8.44
C PHE A 57 1.15 8.63 -9.12
N PRO A 58 2.16 8.18 -9.88
CA PRO A 58 2.13 6.88 -10.53
C PRO A 58 2.30 5.77 -9.49
N ARG A 59 1.73 4.59 -9.83
CA ARG A 59 1.77 3.42 -8.96
C ARG A 59 1.78 2.12 -9.73
N SER A 60 2.40 1.11 -9.13
CA SER A 60 2.15 -0.30 -9.37
C SER A 60 1.74 -0.87 -8.03
N GLU A 61 0.44 -1.02 -7.82
CA GLU A 61 -0.10 -1.22 -6.49
C GLU A 61 -1.31 -2.16 -6.52
N LEU A 62 -1.24 -3.16 -5.65
CA LEU A 62 -2.33 -4.10 -5.41
C LEU A 62 -3.43 -3.45 -4.58
N ARG A 63 -4.66 -3.77 -4.92
CA ARG A 63 -5.87 -3.39 -4.19
C ARG A 63 -6.64 -4.65 -3.81
N GLU A 64 -7.01 -4.78 -2.57
CA GLU A 64 -7.74 -5.92 -2.04
C GLU A 64 -9.10 -6.13 -2.74
N THR A 65 -9.40 -7.39 -3.07
CA THR A 65 -10.66 -7.83 -3.65
C THR A 65 -11.17 -9.07 -2.92
N LEU A 66 -12.41 -9.46 -3.22
CA LEU A 66 -12.86 -10.83 -3.00
C LEU A 66 -12.21 -11.76 -4.03
N SER A 67 -12.28 -13.07 -3.82
CA SER A 67 -11.77 -14.04 -4.78
C SER A 67 -12.50 -13.97 -6.14
N SER A 68 -13.72 -13.44 -6.16
CA SER A 68 -14.46 -13.16 -7.39
C SER A 68 -13.86 -12.03 -8.23
N GLY A 69 -12.95 -11.24 -7.68
CA GLY A 69 -12.38 -10.06 -8.30
C GLY A 69 -13.16 -8.77 -8.00
N ARG A 70 -14.30 -8.85 -7.32
CA ARG A 70 -15.04 -7.67 -6.89
C ARG A 70 -14.25 -6.95 -5.79
N PRO A 71 -14.21 -5.59 -5.78
CA PRO A 71 -13.61 -4.83 -4.70
C PRO A 71 -14.16 -5.27 -3.34
N TYR A 72 -13.26 -5.51 -2.38
CA TYR A 72 -13.66 -5.85 -1.01
C TYR A 72 -13.48 -4.62 -0.12
N ASN A 73 -14.64 -4.06 0.30
CA ASN A 73 -14.71 -2.91 1.20
C ASN A 73 -15.27 -3.41 2.54
N TRP A 74 -14.38 -3.76 3.46
CA TRP A 74 -14.76 -4.34 4.74
C TRP A 74 -15.03 -3.27 5.81
N ARG A 75 -15.91 -3.60 6.75
CA ARG A 75 -16.11 -2.83 7.98
C ARG A 75 -15.27 -3.46 9.08
N TYR A 76 -14.50 -2.67 9.81
CA TYR A 76 -13.56 -3.23 10.77
C TYR A 76 -14.26 -4.05 11.88
N ALA A 77 -15.49 -3.66 12.25
CA ALA A 77 -16.20 -4.36 13.33
C ALA A 77 -16.62 -5.80 13.01
N ARG A 78 -16.47 -6.25 11.75
CA ARG A 78 -16.86 -7.59 11.33
C ARG A 78 -15.82 -8.65 11.60
N ALA A 79 -14.57 -8.27 11.76
CA ALA A 79 -13.45 -9.20 11.93
C ALA A 79 -12.24 -8.48 12.50
N ASP A 80 -11.22 -9.22 12.88
CA ASP A 80 -9.89 -8.67 13.07
C ASP A 80 -9.17 -8.69 11.71
N ASN A 81 -8.73 -7.55 11.24
CA ASN A 81 -8.32 -7.32 9.86
C ASN A 81 -6.84 -7.00 9.80
N TRP A 82 -6.06 -7.80 9.06
CA TRP A 82 -4.62 -7.69 9.02
C TRP A 82 -4.05 -7.82 7.62
N LEU A 83 -3.06 -7.00 7.33
CA LEU A 83 -2.15 -7.13 6.19
C LEU A 83 -0.73 -7.29 6.73
N GLU A 84 -0.03 -8.32 6.27
CA GLU A 84 1.37 -8.58 6.60
C GLU A 84 2.18 -8.66 5.31
N ALA A 85 3.34 -8.04 5.29
CA ALA A 85 4.25 -8.06 4.14
C ALA A 85 5.70 -8.13 4.60
N THR A 86 6.50 -8.81 3.80
CA THR A 86 7.97 -8.78 3.87
C THR A 86 8.48 -8.35 2.51
N LEU A 87 9.35 -7.34 2.49
CA LEU A 87 9.81 -6.72 1.26
C LEU A 87 11.22 -6.15 1.40
N ARG A 88 11.82 -5.85 0.26
CA ARG A 88 13.01 -5.00 0.18
C ARG A 88 12.78 -3.90 -0.84
N ILE A 89 13.26 -2.72 -0.55
CA ILE A 89 13.24 -1.59 -1.49
C ILE A 89 14.55 -1.64 -2.28
N GLU A 90 14.44 -1.61 -3.60
CA GLU A 90 15.60 -1.77 -4.49
C GLU A 90 15.98 -0.47 -5.20
N ALA A 91 15.01 0.42 -5.42
CA ALA A 91 15.24 1.75 -5.98
C ALA A 91 14.19 2.74 -5.49
N VAL A 92 14.56 4.01 -5.41
CA VAL A 92 13.67 5.11 -5.05
C VAL A 92 13.76 6.22 -6.10
N PRO A 93 12.68 7.01 -6.29
CA PRO A 93 12.75 8.20 -7.15
C PRO A 93 13.56 9.33 -6.50
N SER A 94 13.75 10.45 -7.21
CA SER A 94 14.54 11.60 -6.71
C SER A 94 14.02 12.20 -5.42
N THR A 95 12.70 12.18 -5.18
CA THR A 95 12.11 12.61 -3.90
C THR A 95 12.45 11.63 -2.78
N ARG A 96 12.90 10.41 -3.12
CA ARG A 96 13.27 9.33 -2.19
C ARG A 96 12.11 8.86 -1.32
N ARG A 97 10.86 9.04 -1.75
CA ARG A 97 9.65 8.77 -0.97
C ARG A 97 8.69 7.89 -1.75
N MET A 98 8.22 6.82 -1.11
CA MET A 98 7.23 5.90 -1.69
C MET A 98 6.29 5.39 -0.61
N ILE A 99 5.01 5.23 -0.95
CA ILE A 99 4.05 4.52 -0.11
C ILE A 99 4.13 3.04 -0.47
N ILE A 100 4.21 2.17 0.54
CA ILE A 100 4.44 0.73 0.39
C ILE A 100 3.30 -0.14 0.92
N GLY A 101 2.35 0.45 1.63
CA GLY A 101 1.18 -0.23 2.16
C GLY A 101 0.17 0.78 2.68
N GLN A 102 -1.12 0.42 2.65
CA GLN A 102 -2.19 1.33 3.05
C GLN A 102 -3.39 0.56 3.58
N ILE A 103 -4.18 1.24 4.43
CA ILE A 103 -5.61 1.03 4.57
C ILE A 103 -6.28 2.26 3.99
N HIS A 104 -7.13 2.07 2.98
CA HIS A 104 -7.85 3.14 2.31
C HIS A 104 -9.34 3.00 2.56
N SER A 105 -10.11 4.09 2.44
CA SER A 105 -11.57 4.04 2.54
C SER A 105 -12.22 4.23 1.18
N ASP A 106 -13.45 3.69 1.05
CA ASP A 106 -14.28 3.87 -0.14
C ASP A 106 -15.08 5.17 -0.15
N GLY A 107 -14.99 5.96 0.92
CA GLY A 107 -15.72 7.21 1.07
C GLY A 107 -17.17 7.05 1.54
N SER A 108 -17.59 5.86 1.96
CA SER A 108 -18.93 5.63 2.52
C SER A 108 -19.20 6.60 3.67
N ASN A 109 -20.38 7.22 3.68
CA ASN A 109 -20.85 8.12 4.75
C ASN A 109 -19.96 9.37 5.00
N SER A 110 -18.91 9.60 4.24
CA SER A 110 -18.10 10.83 4.33
C SER A 110 -18.09 11.65 3.05
N GLY A 111 -18.54 11.04 1.94
CA GLY A 111 -18.51 11.67 0.62
C GLY A 111 -17.12 11.79 0.01
N GLN A 112 -16.08 11.35 0.69
CA GLN A 112 -14.70 11.46 0.25
C GLN A 112 -13.90 10.20 0.62
N ALA A 113 -13.36 9.53 -0.40
CA ALA A 113 -12.42 8.44 -0.18
C ALA A 113 -11.07 9.00 0.31
N ALA A 114 -10.54 8.41 1.36
CA ALA A 114 -9.28 8.86 1.96
C ALA A 114 -8.53 7.71 2.62
N PRO A 115 -7.19 7.74 2.65
CA PRO A 115 -6.43 6.74 3.37
C PRO A 115 -6.56 6.93 4.89
N LEU A 116 -6.86 5.83 5.60
CA LEU A 116 -6.79 5.80 7.06
C LEU A 116 -5.32 5.83 7.50
N VAL A 117 -4.51 4.99 6.90
CA VAL A 117 -3.06 4.93 7.15
C VAL A 117 -2.30 4.65 5.87
N LYS A 118 -1.16 5.31 5.73
CA LYS A 118 -0.17 5.04 4.68
C LYS A 118 1.16 4.74 5.36
N LEU A 119 1.87 3.72 4.87
CA LEU A 119 3.26 3.48 5.24
C LEU A 119 4.15 4.15 4.23
N LEU A 120 4.94 5.11 4.67
CA LEU A 120 5.89 5.87 3.87
C LEU A 120 7.31 5.35 4.11
N TYR A 121 7.95 4.86 3.06
CA TYR A 121 9.39 4.63 3.04
C TYR A 121 10.07 5.88 2.50
N GLN A 122 11.04 6.41 3.24
CA GLN A 122 11.84 7.56 2.83
C GLN A 122 13.32 7.24 3.01
N LEU A 123 14.08 7.29 1.93
CA LEU A 123 15.53 7.13 1.98
C LEU A 123 16.17 8.46 2.36
N ARG A 124 16.90 8.48 3.48
CA ARG A 124 17.60 9.65 3.98
C ARG A 124 19.07 9.28 4.12
N LEU A 125 19.93 9.97 3.36
CA LEU A 125 21.30 9.50 3.12
C LEU A 125 21.20 8.08 2.57
N ASP A 126 21.87 7.10 3.13
CA ASP A 126 21.80 5.72 2.66
C ASP A 126 20.94 4.83 3.57
N GLN A 127 20.07 5.44 4.40
CA GLN A 127 19.24 4.74 5.38
C GLN A 127 17.77 5.04 5.15
N GLY A 128 16.96 3.99 5.06
CA GLY A 128 15.52 4.12 4.92
C GLY A 128 14.83 4.28 6.27
N ARG A 129 13.87 5.21 6.30
CA ARG A 129 12.95 5.40 7.42
C ARG A 129 11.57 4.94 6.99
N VAL A 130 10.83 4.26 7.87
CA VAL A 130 9.42 3.95 7.64
C VAL A 130 8.58 4.69 8.66
N GLN A 131 7.61 5.46 8.15
CA GLN A 131 6.65 6.20 8.95
C GLN A 131 5.23 5.73 8.66
N ALA A 132 4.38 5.73 9.70
CA ALA A 132 2.93 5.62 9.53
C ALA A 132 2.34 7.03 9.45
N LEU A 133 1.63 7.32 8.37
CA LEU A 133 0.87 8.55 8.19
C LEU A 133 -0.59 8.23 8.49
N VAL A 134 -1.09 8.67 9.65
CA VAL A 134 -2.41 8.30 10.15
C VAL A 134 -3.35 9.48 10.07
N ARG A 135 -4.50 9.26 9.41
CA ARG A 135 -5.58 10.26 9.29
C ARG A 135 -6.51 10.14 10.48
N GLU A 136 -6.87 11.26 11.07
CA GLU A 136 -7.66 11.28 12.31
C GLU A 136 -9.11 10.88 12.08
N ARG A 137 -9.78 11.47 11.07
CA ARG A 137 -11.19 11.23 10.76
C ARG A 137 -11.41 11.08 9.25
N PRO A 138 -12.46 10.34 8.82
CA PRO A 138 -12.73 10.15 7.39
C PRO A 138 -13.04 11.44 6.63
N ASP A 139 -13.84 12.33 7.23
CA ASP A 139 -14.38 13.55 6.59
C ASP A 139 -13.38 14.71 6.63
N ASP A 140 -12.61 14.78 7.70
CA ASP A 140 -11.64 15.83 7.96
C ASP A 140 -10.65 15.31 8.98
N GLY A 141 -9.59 15.98 9.13
CA GLY A 141 -8.64 15.63 10.14
C GLY A 141 -7.23 15.67 9.61
N GLY A 142 -6.35 16.17 10.45
CA GLY A 142 -4.94 16.18 10.16
C GLY A 142 -4.41 14.77 9.98
N THR A 143 -3.35 14.67 9.21
CA THR A 143 -2.56 13.46 9.13
C THR A 143 -1.36 13.63 10.06
N ARG A 144 -1.16 12.64 10.95
CA ARG A 144 0.00 12.61 11.85
C ARG A 144 1.01 11.59 11.37
N ALA A 145 2.28 11.96 11.41
CA ALA A 145 3.39 11.08 11.04
C ALA A 145 4.05 10.51 12.29
N TYR A 146 4.22 9.19 12.31
CA TYR A 146 4.88 8.45 13.38
C TYR A 146 6.04 7.65 12.78
N THR A 147 7.25 7.88 13.24
CA THR A 147 8.40 7.08 12.81
C THR A 147 8.38 5.73 13.53
N LEU A 148 8.30 4.64 12.76
CA LEU A 148 8.29 3.28 13.31
C LEU A 148 9.68 2.65 13.26
N MET A 149 10.47 2.94 12.23
CA MET A 149 11.79 2.33 12.07
C MET A 149 12.68 3.27 11.27
N ASP A 150 13.94 3.35 11.69
CA ASP A 150 15.04 3.95 10.94
C ASP A 150 16.05 2.86 10.55
N GLY A 151 16.99 3.20 9.68
CA GLY A 151 18.15 2.35 9.43
C GLY A 151 17.89 1.17 8.51
N ILE A 152 16.95 1.27 7.57
CA ILE A 152 16.68 0.22 6.58
C ILE A 152 17.23 0.66 5.21
N PRO A 153 18.46 0.26 4.84
CA PRO A 153 19.02 0.63 3.54
C PRO A 153 18.34 -0.09 2.39
N LEU A 154 18.59 0.38 1.16
CA LEU A 154 18.16 -0.33 -0.04
C LEU A 154 18.70 -1.77 -0.02
N GLY A 155 17.90 -2.70 -0.50
CA GLY A 155 18.23 -4.11 -0.58
C GLY A 155 18.02 -4.91 0.71
N GLN A 156 17.85 -4.25 1.86
CA GLN A 156 17.60 -4.95 3.12
C GLN A 156 16.12 -5.32 3.25
N SER A 157 15.88 -6.59 3.53
CA SER A 157 14.53 -7.09 3.79
C SER A 157 14.01 -6.58 5.14
N PHE A 158 12.74 -6.21 5.18
CA PHE A 158 12.03 -5.86 6.40
C PHE A 158 10.55 -6.25 6.29
N SER A 159 9.87 -6.31 7.43
CA SER A 159 8.48 -6.70 7.48
C SER A 159 7.62 -5.59 8.07
N TYR A 160 6.38 -5.47 7.58
CA TYR A 160 5.38 -4.61 8.19
C TYR A 160 4.08 -5.37 8.42
N ARG A 161 3.30 -4.87 9.37
CA ARG A 161 1.95 -5.34 9.64
C ARG A 161 1.06 -4.14 9.90
N ILE A 162 -0.07 -4.08 9.23
CA ILE A 162 -1.09 -3.04 9.46
C ILE A 162 -2.45 -3.71 9.62
N GLY A 163 -3.24 -3.23 10.56
CA GLY A 163 -4.56 -3.79 10.76
C GLY A 163 -5.44 -2.97 11.68
N VAL A 164 -6.72 -3.35 11.69
CA VAL A 164 -7.72 -2.80 12.59
C VAL A 164 -8.48 -3.96 13.21
N SER A 165 -8.51 -4.02 14.54
CA SER A 165 -9.28 -5.01 15.28
C SER A 165 -10.79 -4.72 15.20
N ARG A 166 -11.61 -5.70 15.59
CA ARG A 166 -13.07 -5.53 15.72
C ARG A 166 -13.46 -4.37 16.61
N SER A 167 -12.64 -4.04 17.59
CA SER A 167 -12.89 -2.94 18.52
C SER A 167 -12.44 -1.58 17.99
N GLY A 168 -11.88 -1.53 16.78
CA GLY A 168 -11.39 -0.29 16.17
C GLY A 168 -10.00 0.13 16.64
N LEU A 169 -9.19 -0.80 17.10
CA LEU A 169 -7.79 -0.54 17.42
C LEU A 169 -6.94 -0.68 16.15
N LEU A 170 -6.39 0.44 15.68
CA LEU A 170 -5.39 0.46 14.62
C LEU A 170 -4.04 0.02 15.20
N SER A 171 -3.41 -0.95 14.56
CA SER A 171 -2.05 -1.40 14.91
C SER A 171 -1.18 -1.37 13.68
N VAL A 172 -0.02 -0.75 13.79
CA VAL A 172 0.96 -0.65 12.68
C VAL A 172 2.32 -1.00 13.26
N SER A 173 3.02 -1.93 12.63
CA SER A 173 4.37 -2.29 13.07
C SER A 173 5.32 -2.47 11.89
N VAL A 174 6.60 -2.18 12.13
CA VAL A 174 7.69 -2.42 11.20
C VAL A 174 8.82 -3.10 11.99
N ASN A 175 9.18 -4.31 11.59
CA ASN A 175 10.18 -5.13 12.30
C ASN A 175 9.92 -5.21 13.81
N GLY A 176 8.64 -5.27 14.21
CA GLY A 176 8.23 -5.34 15.61
C GLY A 176 8.12 -4.01 16.34
N SER A 177 8.58 -2.89 15.78
CA SER A 177 8.35 -1.56 16.34
C SER A 177 6.92 -1.12 16.01
N ALA A 178 6.08 -0.93 17.03
CA ALA A 178 4.65 -0.83 16.88
C ALA A 178 4.06 0.51 17.34
N LEU A 179 3.01 0.93 16.65
CA LEU A 179 2.08 1.98 17.02
C LEU A 179 0.70 1.35 17.20
N GLU A 180 0.02 1.69 18.28
CA GLU A 180 -1.39 1.34 18.48
C GLU A 180 -2.18 2.62 18.76
N GLN A 181 -3.37 2.72 18.14
CA GLN A 181 -4.24 3.89 18.30
C GLN A 181 -5.69 3.48 18.16
N GLN A 182 -6.51 3.84 19.15
CA GLN A 182 -7.95 3.68 19.03
C GLN A 182 -8.48 4.66 17.97
N LEU A 183 -9.19 4.14 16.99
CA LEU A 183 -9.76 4.96 15.92
C LEU A 183 -10.92 5.83 16.39
N ASP A 184 -11.07 6.99 15.76
CA ASP A 184 -12.29 7.77 15.87
C ASP A 184 -13.48 6.91 15.43
N PRO A 185 -14.61 6.93 16.17
CA PRO A 185 -15.78 6.11 15.85
C PRO A 185 -16.35 6.29 14.44
N GLN A 186 -16.10 7.42 13.78
CA GLN A 186 -16.54 7.67 12.42
C GLN A 186 -15.97 6.64 11.41
N TRP A 187 -14.80 6.07 11.69
CA TRP A 187 -14.20 5.04 10.83
C TRP A 187 -15.01 3.74 10.79
N ALA A 188 -15.88 3.49 11.79
CA ALA A 188 -16.76 2.32 11.82
C ALA A 188 -17.76 2.29 10.65
N TYR A 189 -18.07 3.45 10.08
CA TYR A 189 -19.03 3.59 8.99
C TYR A 189 -18.39 3.60 7.61
N GLN A 190 -17.09 3.42 7.52
CA GLN A 190 -16.35 3.37 6.26
C GLN A 190 -16.17 1.94 5.78
N GLY A 191 -16.31 1.74 4.46
CA GLY A 191 -15.74 0.56 3.81
C GLY A 191 -14.24 0.74 3.68
N LEU A 192 -13.46 -0.17 4.26
CA LEU A 192 -12.00 -0.12 4.26
C LEU A 192 -11.43 -1.23 3.38
N TYR A 193 -10.24 -1.03 2.86
CA TYR A 193 -9.54 -2.04 2.10
C TYR A 193 -8.02 -1.86 2.17
N PHE A 194 -7.31 -2.96 2.05
CA PHE A 194 -5.85 -2.94 2.01
C PHE A 194 -5.32 -2.63 0.62
N LYS A 195 -4.15 -1.98 0.59
CA LYS A 195 -3.34 -1.78 -0.60
C LYS A 195 -1.88 -2.12 -0.27
N ALA A 196 -1.19 -2.72 -1.23
CA ALA A 196 0.22 -3.09 -1.09
C ALA A 196 0.94 -2.98 -2.43
N GLY A 197 2.17 -2.58 -2.41
CA GLY A 197 2.98 -2.36 -3.61
C GLY A 197 3.71 -1.04 -3.54
N LEU A 198 3.73 -0.29 -4.64
CA LEU A 198 4.40 1.00 -4.68
C LEU A 198 3.47 2.10 -5.22
N CYS A 199 3.39 3.19 -4.47
CA CYS A 199 2.86 4.46 -4.95
C CYS A 199 3.94 5.50 -4.73
N LEU A 200 4.53 6.01 -5.81
CA LEU A 200 5.59 7.00 -5.71
C LEU A 200 5.04 8.30 -5.12
N GLN A 201 5.88 9.02 -4.41
CA GLN A 201 5.61 10.41 -4.03
C GLN A 201 6.46 11.34 -4.88
N ASP A 202 6.48 11.05 -6.18
CA ASP A 202 7.22 11.76 -7.22
C ASP A 202 6.50 11.56 -8.56
N ASN A 203 6.48 12.59 -9.39
CA ASN A 203 5.89 12.54 -10.72
C ASN A 203 6.68 13.34 -11.77
N ARG A 204 7.94 13.62 -11.50
CA ARG A 204 8.82 14.41 -12.37
C ARG A 204 10.13 13.69 -12.61
N GLY A 205 10.51 13.62 -13.88
CA GLY A 205 11.77 13.02 -14.29
C GLY A 205 11.64 12.10 -15.49
N PRO A 206 12.74 11.51 -15.92
CA PRO A 206 12.75 10.59 -17.06
C PRO A 206 12.19 9.21 -16.69
N SER A 207 11.80 8.43 -17.70
CA SER A 207 11.26 7.09 -17.54
C SER A 207 12.25 6.09 -16.92
N SER A 208 13.52 6.40 -16.91
CA SER A 208 14.56 5.58 -16.28
C SER A 208 14.62 5.73 -14.76
N GLU A 209 14.00 6.79 -14.23
CA GLU A 209 13.94 7.06 -12.80
C GLU A 209 12.62 6.55 -12.22
N GLY A 210 12.67 5.94 -11.05
CA GLY A 210 11.46 5.44 -10.41
C GLY A 210 11.74 4.64 -9.15
N GLY A 211 10.71 3.92 -8.70
CA GLY A 211 10.77 3.06 -7.54
C GLY A 211 10.69 1.59 -7.92
N ARG A 212 11.41 0.75 -7.19
CA ARG A 212 11.36 -0.71 -7.34
C ARG A 212 11.42 -1.39 -5.98
N ALA A 213 10.58 -2.39 -5.81
CA ALA A 213 10.56 -3.22 -4.61
C ALA A 213 10.19 -4.66 -4.95
N THR A 214 10.69 -5.60 -4.16
CA THR A 214 10.29 -7.00 -4.22
C THR A 214 9.65 -7.40 -2.92
N PHE A 215 8.43 -7.93 -2.98
CA PHE A 215 7.69 -8.48 -1.85
C PHE A 215 7.86 -9.98 -1.85
N SER A 216 8.54 -10.51 -0.84
CA SER A 216 8.72 -11.96 -0.65
C SER A 216 7.54 -12.60 0.06
N GLU A 217 6.82 -11.84 0.89
CA GLU A 217 5.62 -12.27 1.59
C GLU A 217 4.53 -11.21 1.52
N LEU A 218 3.30 -11.64 1.37
CA LEU A 218 2.12 -10.78 1.39
C LEU A 218 0.93 -11.64 1.81
N ARG A 219 0.31 -11.30 2.93
CA ARG A 219 -0.84 -12.02 3.47
C ARG A 219 -1.89 -11.06 4.00
N VAL A 220 -3.13 -11.38 3.72
CA VAL A 220 -4.31 -10.68 4.21
C VAL A 220 -5.13 -11.66 5.06
N SER A 221 -5.71 -11.17 6.16
CA SER A 221 -6.53 -11.98 7.06
C SER A 221 -7.70 -11.15 7.60
N HIS A 222 -8.88 -11.78 7.62
CA HIS A 222 -10.10 -11.26 8.23
C HIS A 222 -10.74 -12.37 9.04
N GLN A 223 -10.56 -12.36 10.36
CA GLN A 223 -11.00 -13.42 11.27
C GLN A 223 -11.90 -12.94 12.40
#